data_4d67a07c68d4afa742b625f52f2751a9
#
_entry.id   4d67a07c68d4afa742b625f52f2751a9
#
_cell.length_a   1.000
_cell.length_b   1.000
_cell.length_c   1.000
_cell.angle_alpha   90.00
_cell.angle_beta   90.00
_cell.angle_gamma   90.00
#
_symmetry.space_group_name_H-M   'P 1'
#
loop_
_entity.id
_entity.type
_entity.pdbx_description
1 polymer ?
#
loop_
_entity_poly.entity_id
_entity_poly.type
_entity_poly.pdbx_seq_one_letter_code
_entity_poly.pdbx_strand_id
1 'polypeptide(L)'
;LVYANTIYEPPAEFFSQGPWSEITDWQSELAPFYDQARRMLGVENNSFHSPADQAMKSVAARMGVGESFKLAPVAVHFGKGPGIESSDPYFGGVGPARNGCTNCGECMTGCRHNAKNTLDKNYLALARYGGAIIQAMTTVTEIRPIESGGWLVHTKKTGGQSKNVLRAKQVIV
;
A
#
# COMPACT_ATOMS: atom_id res chain seq x y z
N LEU A 1 -4.81 -3.20 0.25
CA LEU A 1 -5.48 -2.17 -0.53
C LEU A 1 -5.20 -0.79 0.07
N VAL A 2 -4.55 0.09 -0.67
CA VAL A 2 -4.36 1.49 -0.25
C VAL A 2 -5.57 2.28 -0.74
N TYR A 3 -6.54 2.51 0.12
CA TYR A 3 -7.78 3.19 -0.22
C TYR A 3 -7.57 4.65 -0.58
N ALA A 4 -7.11 5.41 0.39
CA ALA A 4 -6.64 6.76 0.16
C ALA A 4 -5.13 6.71 -0.06
N ASN A 5 -4.47 7.77 0.23
CA ASN A 5 -3.02 7.88 0.13
C ASN A 5 -2.40 8.21 1.50
N THR A 6 -3.22 8.54 2.48
CA THR A 6 -2.76 8.90 3.82
C THR A 6 -2.29 7.68 4.60
N ILE A 7 -1.09 7.76 5.13
CA ILE A 7 -0.47 6.74 5.98
C ILE A 7 -0.40 7.31 7.40
N TYR A 8 -1.47 7.07 8.16
CA TYR A 8 -1.58 7.52 9.54
C TYR A 8 -1.16 6.40 10.48
N GLU A 9 -0.28 6.70 11.40
CA GLU A 9 0.08 5.82 12.51
C GLU A 9 -0.67 6.25 13.76
N PRO A 10 -1.19 5.30 14.56
CA PRO A 10 -1.86 5.62 15.81
C PRO A 10 -0.94 6.38 16.76
N PRO A 11 -1.45 7.35 17.53
CA PRO A 11 -0.67 8.02 18.56
C PRO A 11 -0.34 7.05 19.72
N ALA A 12 0.65 7.41 20.53
CA ALA A 12 1.15 6.55 21.63
C ALA A 12 0.02 6.12 22.60
N GLU A 13 -0.94 7.01 22.85
CA GLU A 13 -2.08 6.74 23.73
C GLU A 13 -2.94 5.57 23.24
N PHE A 14 -3.00 5.33 21.91
CA PHE A 14 -3.73 4.20 21.37
C PHE A 14 -3.17 2.85 21.84
N PHE A 15 -1.86 2.75 21.95
CA PHE A 15 -1.18 1.51 22.37
C PHE A 15 -1.28 1.24 23.87
N SER A 16 -1.55 2.26 24.68
CA SER A 16 -1.67 2.17 26.14
C SER A 16 -3.12 2.00 26.65
N GLN A 17 -4.10 1.98 25.74
CA GLN A 17 -5.52 1.88 26.11
C GLN A 17 -6.10 0.51 25.78
N GLY A 18 -7.08 0.09 26.60
CA GLY A 18 -7.84 -1.15 26.40
C GLY A 18 -7.12 -2.42 26.88
N PRO A 19 -7.81 -3.58 26.86
CA PRO A 19 -7.31 -4.81 27.45
C PRO A 19 -6.10 -5.42 26.72
N TRP A 20 -5.85 -5.03 25.48
CA TRP A 20 -4.71 -5.51 24.69
C TRP A 20 -3.38 -4.89 25.12
N SER A 21 -3.41 -3.71 25.76
CA SER A 21 -2.20 -3.02 26.22
C SER A 21 -1.47 -3.81 27.33
N GLU A 22 -2.14 -4.74 28.01
CA GLU A 22 -1.57 -5.60 29.06
C GLU A 22 -0.79 -6.80 28.50
N ILE A 23 -0.91 -7.06 27.19
CA ILE A 23 -0.28 -8.24 26.54
C ILE A 23 1.21 -7.97 26.30
N THR A 24 1.55 -6.81 25.76
CA THR A 24 2.91 -6.41 25.43
C THR A 24 3.01 -4.90 25.16
N ASP A 25 4.22 -4.37 25.05
CA ASP A 25 4.47 -3.03 24.53
C ASP A 25 4.31 -3.00 23.00
N TRP A 26 3.04 -2.86 22.55
CA TRP A 26 2.70 -2.84 21.13
C TRP A 26 3.38 -1.75 20.35
N GLN A 27 3.65 -0.59 20.95
CA GLN A 27 4.32 0.51 20.26
C GLN A 27 5.73 0.10 19.85
N SER A 28 6.49 -0.48 20.77
CA SER A 28 7.84 -0.96 20.50
C SER A 28 7.85 -2.16 19.55
N GLU A 29 6.93 -3.12 19.74
CA GLU A 29 6.86 -4.31 18.88
C GLU A 29 6.47 -3.99 17.44
N LEU A 30 5.55 -3.05 17.21
CA LEU A 30 5.05 -2.71 15.88
C LEU A 30 5.94 -1.69 15.14
N ALA A 31 6.79 -0.95 15.85
CA ALA A 31 7.65 0.08 15.25
C ALA A 31 8.44 -0.41 14.02
N PRO A 32 9.16 -1.55 14.06
CA PRO A 32 9.91 -2.04 12.90
C PRO A 32 9.01 -2.42 11.71
N PHE A 33 7.78 -2.84 11.98
CA PHE A 33 6.80 -3.17 10.92
C PHE A 33 6.19 -1.92 10.31
N TYR A 34 5.97 -0.87 11.09
CA TYR A 34 5.59 0.44 10.56
C TYR A 34 6.70 1.01 9.67
N ASP A 35 7.96 0.91 10.08
CA ASP A 35 9.09 1.34 9.27
C ASP A 35 9.21 0.53 7.97
N GLN A 36 8.99 -0.77 8.02
CA GLN A 36 8.94 -1.61 6.83
C GLN A 36 7.79 -1.18 5.91
N ALA A 37 6.60 -0.96 6.45
CA ALA A 37 5.44 -0.51 5.67
C ALA A 37 5.69 0.84 5.01
N ARG A 38 6.28 1.81 5.72
CA ARG A 38 6.66 3.11 5.18
C ARG A 38 7.60 2.98 3.98
N ARG A 39 8.65 2.17 4.11
CA ARG A 39 9.60 1.91 3.01
C ARG A 39 8.92 1.25 1.82
N MET A 40 8.15 0.18 2.06
CA MET A 40 7.49 -0.58 1.01
C MET A 40 6.41 0.23 0.28
N LEU A 41 5.73 1.12 0.99
CA LEU A 41 4.72 2.01 0.42
C LEU A 41 5.31 3.32 -0.11
N GLY A 42 6.64 3.52 0.01
CA GLY A 42 7.30 4.75 -0.45
C GLY A 42 6.64 6.00 0.13
N VAL A 43 6.51 6.03 1.47
CA VAL A 43 5.80 7.10 2.16
C VAL A 43 6.60 8.39 2.10
N GLU A 44 5.98 9.46 1.62
CA GLU A 44 6.54 10.81 1.56
C GLU A 44 5.60 11.77 2.32
N ASN A 45 6.15 12.84 2.86
CA ASN A 45 5.30 13.91 3.43
C ASN A 45 4.66 14.69 2.29
N ASN A 46 3.37 14.94 2.40
CA ASN A 46 2.67 15.79 1.45
C ASN A 46 3.33 17.18 1.43
N SER A 47 3.77 17.63 0.27
CA SER A 47 4.39 18.95 0.09
C SER A 47 3.43 20.01 -0.43
N PHE A 48 2.23 19.62 -0.79
CA PHE A 48 1.21 20.52 -1.35
C PHE A 48 0.29 21.07 -0.26
N HIS A 49 0.19 22.40 -0.20
CA HIS A 49 -0.74 23.13 0.67
C HIS A 49 -1.95 23.60 -0.13
N SER A 50 -3.07 22.94 0.03
CA SER A 50 -4.34 23.40 -0.54
C SER A 50 -4.91 24.61 0.23
N PRO A 51 -5.88 25.34 -0.33
CA PRO A 51 -6.62 26.36 0.43
C PRO A 51 -7.29 25.80 1.70
N ALA A 52 -7.74 24.53 1.67
CA ALA A 52 -8.32 23.86 2.84
C ALA A 52 -7.27 23.63 3.94
N ASP A 53 -6.05 23.22 3.58
CA ASP A 53 -4.96 23.07 4.55
C ASP A 53 -4.60 24.40 5.21
N GLN A 54 -4.56 25.48 4.43
CA GLN A 54 -4.30 26.83 4.95
C GLN A 54 -5.40 27.28 5.92
N ALA A 55 -6.67 27.01 5.60
CA ALA A 55 -7.79 27.31 6.47
C ALA A 55 -7.70 26.50 7.78
N MET A 56 -7.42 25.19 7.72
CA MET A 56 -7.24 24.33 8.89
C MET A 56 -6.07 24.83 9.76
N LYS A 57 -4.93 25.16 9.16
CA LYS A 57 -3.79 25.72 9.88
C LYS A 57 -4.15 27.01 10.61
N SER A 58 -4.92 27.90 9.96
CA SER A 58 -5.36 29.15 10.57
C SER A 58 -6.33 28.91 11.72
N VAL A 59 -7.22 27.93 11.62
CA VAL A 59 -8.13 27.54 12.70
C VAL A 59 -7.34 26.96 13.88
N ALA A 60 -6.41 26.03 13.63
CA ALA A 60 -5.55 25.45 14.66
C ALA A 60 -4.76 26.52 15.43
N ALA A 61 -4.21 27.50 14.72
CA ALA A 61 -3.51 28.62 15.33
C ALA A 61 -4.42 29.45 16.25
N ARG A 62 -5.66 29.76 15.81
CA ARG A 62 -6.64 30.49 16.64
C ARG A 62 -7.10 29.71 17.87
N MET A 63 -7.08 28.37 17.78
CA MET A 63 -7.40 27.48 18.91
C MET A 63 -6.21 27.27 19.86
N GLY A 64 -5.04 27.88 19.60
CA GLY A 64 -3.85 27.69 20.41
C GLY A 64 -3.12 26.36 20.21
N VAL A 65 -3.50 25.59 19.18
CA VAL A 65 -2.92 24.27 18.85
C VAL A 65 -2.22 24.26 17.50
N GLY A 66 -1.75 25.41 17.02
CA GLY A 66 -1.12 25.57 15.71
C GLY A 66 0.05 24.65 15.44
N GLU A 67 0.84 24.32 16.46
CA GLU A 67 1.99 23.41 16.38
C GLU A 67 1.58 21.95 16.12
N SER A 68 0.32 21.60 16.37
CA SER A 68 -0.22 20.26 16.07
C SER A 68 -0.55 20.07 14.59
N PHE A 69 -0.66 21.16 13.82
CA PHE A 69 -0.96 21.09 12.39
C PHE A 69 0.24 20.50 11.64
N LYS A 70 0.02 19.38 10.96
CA LYS A 70 1.03 18.73 10.11
C LYS A 70 0.37 18.25 8.83
N LEU A 71 1.09 18.34 7.73
CA LEU A 71 0.67 17.69 6.49
C LEU A 71 0.80 16.18 6.64
N ALA A 72 -0.19 15.45 6.15
CA ALA A 72 -0.23 14.00 6.29
C ALA A 72 0.89 13.31 5.51
N PRO A 73 1.51 12.26 6.08
CA PRO A 73 2.34 11.35 5.30
C PRO A 73 1.46 10.57 4.32
N VAL A 74 1.93 10.41 3.08
CA VAL A 74 1.15 9.83 1.99
C VAL A 74 1.96 8.81 1.21
N ALA A 75 1.31 7.77 0.70
CA ALA A 75 1.93 6.76 -0.18
C ALA A 75 1.82 7.20 -1.65
N VAL A 76 2.39 8.35 -1.97
CA VAL A 76 2.36 8.97 -3.29
C VAL A 76 3.74 9.51 -3.62
N HIS A 77 4.23 9.20 -4.82
CA HIS A 77 5.51 9.71 -5.30
C HIS A 77 5.37 11.14 -5.81
N PHE A 78 6.14 12.07 -5.27
CA PHE A 78 6.24 13.45 -5.76
C PHE A 78 7.39 13.64 -6.74
N GLY A 79 8.50 12.93 -6.54
CA GLY A 79 9.64 12.92 -7.46
C GLY A 79 10.21 14.30 -7.75
N LYS A 80 10.60 14.52 -9.00
CA LYS A 80 11.17 15.78 -9.47
C LYS A 80 10.10 16.82 -9.84
N GLY A 81 8.84 16.48 -9.78
CA GLY A 81 7.72 17.35 -10.09
C GLY A 81 6.56 16.63 -10.79
N PRO A 82 5.43 17.33 -10.99
CA PRO A 82 4.21 16.74 -11.54
C PRO A 82 4.42 16.10 -12.91
N GLY A 83 4.05 14.81 -13.03
CA GLY A 83 4.14 14.04 -14.27
C GLY A 83 5.55 13.64 -14.71
N ILE A 84 6.60 14.10 -14.03
CA ILE A 84 7.99 13.76 -14.40
C ILE A 84 8.28 12.33 -13.98
N GLU A 85 8.75 11.51 -14.92
CA GLU A 85 9.10 10.13 -14.67
C GLU A 85 10.40 10.00 -13.88
N SER A 86 10.41 9.05 -12.97
CA SER A 86 11.58 8.54 -12.25
C SER A 86 11.64 7.02 -12.48
N SER A 87 12.77 6.51 -12.96
CA SER A 87 13.02 5.06 -12.94
C SER A 87 13.04 4.61 -11.47
N ASP A 88 12.49 3.51 -11.14
CA ASP A 88 12.37 2.97 -9.76
C ASP A 88 12.95 3.84 -8.62
N PRO A 89 12.14 4.64 -7.93
CA PRO A 89 12.65 5.51 -6.86
C PRO A 89 12.82 4.78 -5.50
N TYR A 90 12.42 3.50 -5.37
CA TYR A 90 12.28 2.86 -4.07
C TYR A 90 13.03 1.54 -3.88
N PHE A 91 13.31 0.77 -4.97
CA PHE A 91 13.75 -0.62 -4.85
C PHE A 91 15.05 -0.92 -5.61
N GLY A 92 15.91 0.09 -5.78
CA GLY A 92 17.26 -0.09 -6.33
C GLY A 92 17.31 -0.53 -7.79
N GLY A 93 16.29 -0.19 -8.58
CA GLY A 93 16.22 -0.49 -10.02
C GLY A 93 15.41 -1.74 -10.38
N VAL A 94 14.90 -2.49 -9.39
CA VAL A 94 14.07 -3.69 -9.65
C VAL A 94 12.57 -3.40 -9.59
N GLY A 95 12.20 -2.24 -9.09
CA GLY A 95 10.82 -1.77 -9.04
C GLY A 95 10.39 -1.05 -10.34
N PRO A 96 9.09 -0.77 -10.49
CA PRO A 96 8.57 -0.07 -11.66
C PRO A 96 8.89 1.42 -11.63
N ALA A 97 9.00 2.02 -12.81
CA ALA A 97 9.06 3.48 -12.97
C ALA A 97 7.82 4.15 -12.38
N ARG A 98 7.99 5.37 -11.90
CA ARG A 98 6.95 6.16 -11.25
C ARG A 98 6.91 7.57 -11.84
N ASN A 99 5.76 8.22 -11.79
CA ASN A 99 5.64 9.62 -12.19
C ASN A 99 5.29 10.48 -10.98
N GLY A 100 5.80 11.71 -10.96
CA GLY A 100 5.48 12.65 -9.89
C GLY A 100 3.99 12.99 -9.83
N CYS A 101 3.43 13.12 -8.63
CA CYS A 101 2.03 13.43 -8.40
C CYS A 101 1.64 14.77 -9.04
N THR A 102 0.49 14.79 -9.71
CA THR A 102 -0.09 16.01 -10.34
C THR A 102 -1.06 16.75 -9.42
N ASN A 103 -1.24 16.32 -8.18
CA ASN A 103 -2.17 16.87 -7.20
C ASN A 103 -3.64 16.91 -7.68
N CYS A 104 -4.05 15.93 -8.51
CA CYS A 104 -5.39 15.88 -9.08
C CYS A 104 -6.51 15.51 -8.09
N GLY A 105 -6.19 15.05 -6.87
CA GLY A 105 -7.17 14.66 -5.85
C GLY A 105 -7.88 13.31 -6.10
N GLU A 106 -7.59 12.58 -7.16
CA GLU A 106 -8.33 11.36 -7.58
C GLU A 106 -7.86 10.07 -6.90
N CYS A 107 -7.10 10.14 -5.79
CA CYS A 107 -6.50 8.95 -5.16
C CYS A 107 -7.51 7.87 -4.78
N MET A 108 -8.75 8.23 -4.44
CA MET A 108 -9.80 7.27 -4.05
C MET A 108 -10.33 6.46 -5.23
N THR A 109 -10.39 7.04 -6.42
CA THR A 109 -10.90 6.38 -7.63
C THR A 109 -9.81 5.65 -8.41
N GLY A 110 -8.56 5.79 -7.98
CA GLY A 110 -7.39 5.22 -8.66
C GLY A 110 -6.48 6.30 -9.23
N CYS A 111 -5.20 5.98 -9.39
CA CYS A 111 -4.22 6.93 -9.89
C CYS A 111 -3.87 6.64 -11.35
N ARG A 112 -4.38 7.45 -12.27
CA ARG A 112 -4.05 7.37 -13.70
C ARG A 112 -2.66 7.95 -14.05
N HIS A 113 -2.03 8.65 -13.09
CA HIS A 113 -0.74 9.33 -13.28
C HIS A 113 0.46 8.50 -12.80
N ASN A 114 0.26 7.25 -12.41
CA ASN A 114 1.33 6.36 -11.91
C ASN A 114 2.12 6.92 -10.69
N ALA A 115 1.48 7.77 -9.88
CA ALA A 115 2.10 8.38 -8.71
C ALA A 115 1.78 7.66 -7.40
N LYS A 116 0.57 7.10 -7.25
CA LYS A 116 0.14 6.40 -6.04
C LYS A 116 0.84 5.03 -5.90
N ASN A 117 1.37 4.74 -4.72
CA ASN A 117 2.08 3.50 -4.40
C ASN A 117 1.11 2.39 -4.01
N THR A 118 0.40 1.83 -4.98
CA THR A 118 -0.45 0.65 -4.80
C THR A 118 0.38 -0.64 -4.79
N LEU A 119 -0.18 -1.75 -4.29
CA LEU A 119 0.57 -3.00 -4.08
C LEU A 119 1.18 -3.59 -5.37
N ASP A 120 0.61 -3.31 -6.53
CA ASP A 120 1.18 -3.67 -7.83
C ASP A 120 2.49 -2.93 -8.17
N LYS A 121 2.79 -1.85 -7.44
CA LYS A 121 4.00 -1.05 -7.58
C LYS A 121 5.10 -1.43 -6.60
N ASN A 122 4.81 -2.26 -5.60
CA ASN A 122 5.74 -2.67 -4.57
C ASN A 122 5.75 -4.21 -4.39
N TYR A 123 5.04 -4.77 -3.42
CA TYR A 123 5.11 -6.20 -3.11
C TYR A 123 4.84 -7.10 -4.31
N LEU A 124 3.83 -6.80 -5.12
CA LEU A 124 3.52 -7.62 -6.30
C LEU A 124 4.55 -7.42 -7.41
N ALA A 125 5.09 -6.22 -7.58
CA ALA A 125 6.17 -5.98 -8.54
C ALA A 125 7.43 -6.78 -8.16
N LEU A 126 7.82 -6.70 -6.88
CA LEU A 126 8.98 -7.45 -6.36
C LEU A 126 8.77 -8.96 -6.42
N ALA A 127 7.58 -9.45 -6.09
CA ALA A 127 7.25 -10.87 -6.23
C ALA A 127 7.40 -11.33 -7.68
N ARG A 128 6.91 -10.57 -8.66
CA ARG A 128 7.08 -10.87 -10.09
C ARG A 128 8.56 -10.85 -10.49
N TYR A 129 9.32 -9.89 -10.02
CA TYR A 129 10.77 -9.86 -10.25
C TYR A 129 11.46 -11.10 -9.67
N GLY A 130 11.02 -11.60 -8.51
CA GLY A 130 11.46 -12.85 -7.90
C GLY A 130 10.91 -14.13 -8.56
N GLY A 131 10.18 -14.02 -9.67
CA GLY A 131 9.69 -15.17 -10.44
C GLY A 131 8.25 -15.60 -10.11
N ALA A 132 7.52 -14.89 -9.26
CA ALA A 132 6.10 -15.19 -9.00
C ALA A 132 5.24 -14.91 -10.23
N ILE A 133 4.29 -15.82 -10.52
CA ILE A 133 3.33 -15.69 -11.61
C ILE A 133 2.01 -15.20 -11.04
N ILE A 134 1.58 -14.01 -11.45
CA ILE A 134 0.28 -13.44 -11.08
C ILE A 134 -0.70 -13.70 -12.21
N GLN A 135 -1.70 -14.53 -11.96
CA GLN A 135 -2.77 -14.82 -12.91
C GLN A 135 -3.98 -13.92 -12.63
N ALA A 136 -4.01 -12.77 -13.30
CA ALA A 136 -5.17 -11.88 -13.21
C ALA A 136 -6.42 -12.50 -13.85
N MET A 137 -7.59 -12.01 -13.47
CA MET A 137 -8.90 -12.46 -13.98
C MET A 137 -9.10 -13.98 -13.87
N THR A 138 -8.56 -14.58 -12.81
CA THR A 138 -8.63 -16.03 -12.57
C THR A 138 -9.18 -16.28 -11.19
N THR A 139 -10.30 -17.00 -11.14
CA THR A 139 -10.98 -17.39 -9.90
C THR A 139 -10.65 -18.84 -9.57
N VAL A 140 -10.16 -19.12 -8.38
CA VAL A 140 -10.06 -20.47 -7.85
C VAL A 140 -11.47 -20.94 -7.50
N THR A 141 -11.90 -22.07 -8.06
CA THR A 141 -13.24 -22.63 -7.85
C THR A 141 -13.22 -23.80 -6.87
N GLU A 142 -12.10 -24.50 -6.77
CA GLU A 142 -11.98 -25.67 -5.91
C GLU A 142 -10.49 -25.97 -5.62
N ILE A 143 -10.21 -26.50 -4.44
CA ILE A 143 -8.89 -27.01 -4.03
C ILE A 143 -9.10 -28.43 -3.51
N ARG A 144 -8.40 -29.41 -4.09
CA ARG A 144 -8.45 -30.82 -3.68
C ARG A 144 -7.08 -31.34 -3.31
N PRO A 145 -6.94 -32.12 -2.23
CA PRO A 145 -5.70 -32.82 -1.95
C PRO A 145 -5.44 -33.93 -2.99
N ILE A 146 -4.19 -34.26 -3.21
CA ILE A 146 -3.78 -35.40 -4.04
C ILE A 146 -3.25 -36.48 -3.09
N GLU A 147 -3.69 -37.74 -3.25
CA GLU A 147 -3.26 -38.88 -2.40
C GLU A 147 -1.73 -39.05 -2.36
N SER A 148 -1.03 -38.81 -3.46
CA SER A 148 0.43 -38.86 -3.55
C SER A 148 1.13 -37.60 -3.02
N GLY A 149 0.41 -36.65 -2.42
CA GLY A 149 0.87 -35.37 -1.89
C GLY A 149 0.69 -34.20 -2.82
N GLY A 150 0.50 -33.02 -2.22
CA GLY A 150 0.20 -31.77 -2.92
C GLY A 150 -1.29 -31.55 -3.19
N TRP A 151 -1.60 -30.63 -4.09
CA TRP A 151 -2.93 -30.09 -4.29
C TRP A 151 -3.26 -29.90 -5.76
N LEU A 152 -4.52 -30.15 -6.13
CA LEU A 152 -5.12 -29.70 -7.38
C LEU A 152 -5.90 -28.42 -7.12
N VAL A 153 -5.58 -27.39 -7.85
CA VAL A 153 -6.25 -26.09 -7.79
C VAL A 153 -7.03 -25.87 -9.08
N HIS A 154 -8.34 -25.99 -8.99
CA HIS A 154 -9.23 -25.76 -10.12
C HIS A 154 -9.50 -24.28 -10.27
N THR A 155 -9.33 -23.77 -11.47
CA THR A 155 -9.51 -22.36 -11.77
C THR A 155 -10.43 -22.13 -12.95
N LYS A 156 -11.07 -20.97 -12.97
CA LYS A 156 -11.93 -20.49 -14.06
C LYS A 156 -11.55 -19.05 -14.40
N LYS A 157 -11.47 -18.75 -15.68
CA LYS A 157 -11.30 -17.37 -16.14
C LYS A 157 -12.52 -16.54 -15.76
N THR A 158 -12.33 -15.44 -15.04
CA THR A 158 -13.40 -14.52 -14.66
C THR A 158 -14.04 -13.91 -15.91
N GLY A 159 -15.38 -13.98 -16.01
CA GLY A 159 -16.12 -13.53 -17.19
C GLY A 159 -16.01 -14.46 -18.41
N GLY A 160 -15.38 -15.64 -18.27
CA GLY A 160 -15.20 -16.62 -19.35
C GLY A 160 -15.61 -18.04 -18.94
N GLN A 161 -15.55 -18.99 -19.90
CA GLN A 161 -15.84 -20.41 -19.68
C GLN A 161 -14.60 -21.28 -19.52
N SER A 162 -13.42 -20.74 -19.82
CA SER A 162 -12.16 -21.49 -19.76
C SER A 162 -11.86 -21.94 -18.31
N LYS A 163 -11.61 -23.24 -18.14
CA LYS A 163 -11.24 -23.87 -16.88
C LYS A 163 -9.83 -24.46 -17.00
N ASN A 164 -9.05 -24.33 -15.94
CA ASN A 164 -7.72 -24.94 -15.85
C ASN A 164 -7.55 -25.62 -14.49
N VAL A 165 -6.64 -26.57 -14.42
CA VAL A 165 -6.24 -27.26 -13.20
C VAL A 165 -4.74 -27.09 -13.03
N LEU A 166 -4.32 -26.53 -11.89
CA LEU A 166 -2.92 -26.38 -11.52
C LEU A 166 -2.56 -27.39 -10.44
N ARG A 167 -1.33 -27.87 -10.45
CA ARG A 167 -0.77 -28.66 -9.34
C ARG A 167 0.13 -27.78 -8.48
N ALA A 168 -0.05 -27.84 -7.18
CA ALA A 168 0.77 -27.11 -6.21
C ALA A 168 1.25 -28.05 -5.12
N LYS A 169 2.49 -27.83 -4.65
CA LYS A 169 3.01 -28.54 -3.47
C LYS A 169 2.34 -28.04 -2.19
N GLN A 170 2.09 -26.75 -2.12
CA GLN A 170 1.45 -26.06 -0.99
C GLN A 170 0.46 -25.04 -1.52
N VAL A 171 -0.59 -24.78 -0.78
CA VAL A 171 -1.60 -23.75 -1.04
C VAL A 171 -1.77 -22.93 0.24
N ILE A 172 -1.78 -21.60 0.08
CA ILE A 172 -2.12 -20.65 1.14
C ILE A 172 -3.44 -19.99 0.72
N VAL A 173 -4.43 -19.96 1.61
CA VAL A 173 -5.78 -19.41 1.36
C VAL A 173 -6.00 -18.19 2.23
#